data_07c77fbcd9c54d493eb599dc62e2c00a
#
_entry.id   07c77fbcd9c54d493eb599dc62e2c00a
#
_cell.length_a   1.000
_cell.length_b   1.000
_cell.length_c   1.000
_cell.angle_alpha   90.00
_cell.angle_beta   90.00
_cell.angle_gamma   90.00
#
_symmetry.space_group_name_H-M   'P 1'
#
loop_
_entity.id
_entity.type
_entity.pdbx_description
1 polymer ?
#
loop_
_entity_poly.entity_id
_entity_poly.type
_entity_poly.pdbx_seq_one_letter_code
_entity_poly.pdbx_strand_id
1 'polypeptide(L)'
;MTDNKLTHFDASGNAVMVDVSEKTVTFREATAHGIITMNAEAFAAVESGTVKKGDVLGVARIAGIMATKRTSELIPLCHPLPLTKVGIEFRLLPERQ
;
A
#
# COMPACT_ATOMS: atom_id res chain seq x y z
N MET A 1 -8.63 -10.08 14.90
CA MET A 1 -7.85 -9.75 15.51
C MET A 1 -7.92 -8.67 16.06
N THR A 2 -7.66 -8.35 16.70
CA THR A 2 -8.16 -7.58 17.26
C THR A 2 -7.51 -6.50 17.70
N ASP A 3 -6.87 -6.37 18.21
CA ASP A 3 -6.36 -5.37 18.89
C ASP A 3 -5.05 -4.99 18.59
N ASN A 4 -4.56 -5.37 17.56
CA ASN A 4 -3.25 -5.06 17.26
C ASN A 4 -2.98 -3.65 16.98
N LYS A 5 -3.99 -2.87 16.71
CA LYS A 5 -3.78 -1.49 16.46
C LYS A 5 -3.15 -0.77 17.62
N LEU A 6 -3.18 -1.34 18.79
CA LEU A 6 -2.59 -0.71 19.94
C LEU A 6 -1.18 -1.15 20.23
N THR A 7 -0.56 -1.94 19.36
CA THR A 7 0.75 -2.48 19.65
C THR A 7 1.87 -1.45 19.63
N HIS A 8 1.62 -0.25 19.09
CA HIS A 8 2.64 0.78 19.05
C HIS A 8 2.42 1.85 20.10
N PHE A 9 1.57 1.58 21.08
CA PHE A 9 1.32 2.51 22.16
C PHE A 9 1.32 1.74 23.48
N ASP A 10 1.87 2.36 24.53
CA ASP A 10 1.84 1.70 25.82
C ASP A 10 0.52 2.05 26.52
N ALA A 11 0.36 1.59 27.75
CA ALA A 11 -0.88 1.79 28.48
C ALA A 11 -1.16 3.25 28.75
N SER A 12 -0.14 4.10 28.71
CA SER A 12 -0.34 5.52 28.94
C SER A 12 -0.57 6.29 27.65
N GLY A 13 -0.61 5.62 26.53
CA GLY A 13 -0.84 6.28 25.25
C GLY A 13 0.42 6.78 24.55
N ASN A 14 1.58 6.52 25.10
CA ASN A 14 2.82 6.93 24.45
C ASN A 14 3.16 5.98 23.31
N ALA A 15 3.67 6.53 22.22
CA ALA A 15 4.07 5.71 21.09
C ALA A 15 5.34 4.94 21.43
N VAL A 16 5.33 3.64 21.24
CA VAL A 16 6.49 2.81 21.50
C VAL A 16 6.63 1.78 20.39
N MET A 17 7.86 1.33 20.16
CA MET A 17 8.12 0.28 19.20
C MET A 17 8.10 -1.05 19.92
N VAL A 18 7.17 -1.91 19.54
CA VAL A 18 7.03 -3.22 20.19
C VAL A 18 8.04 -4.17 19.59
N ASP A 19 8.72 -4.90 20.49
CA ASP A 19 9.70 -5.91 20.05
C ASP A 19 8.94 -7.15 19.60
N VAL A 20 9.06 -7.50 18.32
CA VAL A 20 8.34 -8.65 17.78
C VAL A 20 9.24 -9.85 17.59
N SER A 21 10.48 -9.77 18.04
CA SER A 21 11.45 -10.85 17.79
C SER A 21 11.07 -12.15 18.46
N GLU A 22 10.31 -12.09 19.56
CA GLU A 22 9.94 -13.30 20.28
C GLU A 22 8.56 -13.80 19.94
N LYS A 23 7.90 -13.17 18.96
CA LYS A 23 6.55 -13.59 18.63
C LYS A 23 6.59 -14.77 17.68
N THR A 24 5.57 -15.61 17.79
CA THR A 24 5.41 -16.73 16.89
C THR A 24 5.18 -16.22 15.48
N VAL A 25 5.70 -16.94 14.51
CA VAL A 25 5.46 -16.60 13.12
C VAL A 25 3.99 -16.81 12.82
N THR A 26 3.34 -15.80 12.25
CA THR A 26 1.93 -15.90 11.90
C THR A 26 1.73 -15.31 10.52
N PHE A 27 0.62 -15.72 9.89
CA PHE A 27 0.24 -15.17 8.60
C PHE A 27 -0.49 -13.86 8.85
N ARG A 28 -0.11 -12.83 8.15
CA ARG A 28 -0.76 -11.53 8.26
C ARG A 28 -0.99 -10.97 6.88
N GLU A 29 -2.11 -10.29 6.74
CA GLU A 29 -2.49 -9.75 5.47
C GLU A 29 -3.14 -8.40 5.68
N ALA A 30 -2.86 -7.46 4.80
CA ALA A 30 -3.49 -6.15 4.83
C ALA A 30 -3.88 -5.77 3.42
N THR A 31 -5.04 -5.15 3.29
CA THR A 31 -5.52 -4.68 2.01
C THR A 31 -5.95 -3.22 2.17
N ALA A 32 -5.61 -2.42 1.20
CA ALA A 32 -6.02 -1.02 1.19
C ALA A 32 -6.48 -0.66 -0.20
N HIS A 33 -7.36 0.33 -0.29
CA HIS A 33 -7.73 0.83 -1.60
C HIS A 33 -7.65 2.33 -1.63
N GLY A 34 -7.54 2.86 -2.84
CA GLY A 34 -7.57 4.29 -3.07
C GLY A 34 -8.22 4.56 -4.40
N ILE A 35 -8.62 5.80 -4.62
CA ILE A 35 -9.25 6.21 -5.86
C ILE A 35 -8.56 7.47 -6.34
N ILE A 36 -8.26 7.51 -7.63
CA ILE A 36 -7.72 8.69 -8.26
C ILE A 36 -8.73 9.12 -9.31
N THR A 37 -9.15 10.39 -9.24
CA THR A 37 -10.09 10.95 -10.19
C THR A 37 -9.32 11.86 -11.14
N MET A 38 -9.62 11.79 -12.41
CA MET A 38 -8.93 12.60 -13.40
C MET A 38 -9.92 13.04 -14.46
N ASN A 39 -9.53 14.02 -15.29
CA ASN A 39 -10.43 14.48 -16.33
C ASN A 39 -10.52 13.44 -17.44
N ALA A 40 -11.48 13.64 -18.34
CA ALA A 40 -11.79 12.65 -19.35
C ALA A 40 -10.62 12.39 -20.28
N GLU A 41 -9.88 13.44 -20.62
CA GLU A 41 -8.75 13.30 -21.52
C GLU A 41 -7.64 12.46 -20.90
N ALA A 42 -7.32 12.73 -19.64
CA ALA A 42 -6.29 11.96 -18.96
C ALA A 42 -6.74 10.51 -18.78
N PHE A 43 -8.00 10.31 -18.45
CA PHE A 43 -8.52 8.96 -18.25
C PHE A 43 -8.43 8.15 -19.54
N ALA A 44 -8.81 8.76 -20.65
CA ALA A 44 -8.74 8.07 -21.94
C ALA A 44 -7.31 7.68 -22.29
N ALA A 45 -6.35 8.56 -21.97
CA ALA A 45 -4.95 8.26 -22.27
C ALA A 45 -4.46 7.08 -21.43
N VAL A 46 -4.85 7.03 -20.17
CA VAL A 46 -4.46 5.93 -19.30
C VAL A 46 -5.10 4.63 -19.78
N GLU A 47 -6.39 4.69 -20.10
CA GLU A 47 -7.13 3.51 -20.51
C GLU A 47 -6.60 2.92 -21.80
N SER A 48 -6.27 3.77 -22.76
CA SER A 48 -5.85 3.30 -24.06
C SER A 48 -4.36 3.01 -24.16
N GLY A 49 -3.59 3.39 -23.14
CA GLY A 49 -2.16 3.17 -23.20
C GLY A 49 -1.43 4.10 -24.13
N THR A 50 -2.02 5.28 -24.41
CA THR A 50 -1.41 6.19 -25.37
C THR A 50 -0.50 7.23 -24.75
N VAL A 51 -0.21 7.12 -23.44
CA VAL A 51 0.72 8.02 -22.80
C VAL A 51 2.11 7.76 -23.35
N LYS A 52 2.86 8.84 -23.63
CA LYS A 52 4.16 8.69 -24.23
C LYS A 52 5.10 7.77 -23.48
N LYS A 53 5.03 7.72 -22.20
CA LYS A 53 5.92 6.90 -21.39
C LYS A 53 5.46 5.46 -21.29
N GLY A 54 4.40 5.09 -22.00
CA GLY A 54 3.99 3.71 -22.12
C GLY A 54 2.89 3.33 -21.16
N ASP A 55 2.93 2.12 -20.63
CA ASP A 55 1.86 1.54 -19.86
C ASP A 55 1.83 2.14 -18.45
N VAL A 56 0.97 3.12 -18.25
CA VAL A 56 0.88 3.83 -16.99
C VAL A 56 0.51 2.89 -15.84
N LEU A 57 -0.46 2.02 -16.08
CA LEU A 57 -0.90 1.11 -15.00
C LEU A 57 0.18 0.08 -14.68
N GLY A 58 0.90 -0.40 -15.67
CA GLY A 58 1.99 -1.33 -15.42
C GLY A 58 3.11 -0.70 -14.60
N VAL A 59 3.48 0.53 -14.95
CA VAL A 59 4.52 1.23 -14.20
C VAL A 59 4.03 1.54 -12.79
N ALA A 60 2.76 1.94 -12.65
CA ALA A 60 2.21 2.23 -11.33
C ALA A 60 2.20 0.99 -10.47
N ARG A 61 1.91 -0.17 -11.06
CA ARG A 61 1.91 -1.42 -10.29
C ARG A 61 3.30 -1.72 -9.74
N ILE A 62 4.31 -1.59 -10.58
CA ILE A 62 5.66 -1.84 -10.14
C ILE A 62 6.08 -0.84 -9.06
N ALA A 63 5.76 0.44 -9.27
CA ALA A 63 6.12 1.45 -8.29
C ALA A 63 5.43 1.20 -6.95
N GLY A 64 4.17 0.78 -6.99
CA GLY A 64 3.44 0.48 -5.77
C GLY A 64 4.02 -0.69 -5.01
N ILE A 65 4.40 -1.74 -5.74
CA ILE A 65 5.01 -2.89 -5.10
C ILE A 65 6.34 -2.49 -4.45
N MET A 66 7.14 -1.71 -5.15
CA MET A 66 8.40 -1.25 -4.59
C MET A 66 8.16 -0.38 -3.35
N ALA A 67 7.12 0.43 -3.37
CA ALA A 67 6.83 1.30 -2.24
C ALA A 67 6.46 0.51 -0.99
N THR A 68 5.76 -0.61 -1.14
CA THR A 68 5.38 -1.40 0.03
C THR A 68 6.61 -1.95 0.74
N LYS A 69 7.68 -2.20 0.00
CA LYS A 69 8.90 -2.71 0.61
C LYS A 69 9.62 -1.66 1.43
N ARG A 70 9.21 -0.41 1.32
CA ARG A 70 9.82 0.69 2.05
C ARG A 70 8.88 1.26 3.11
N THR A 71 7.86 0.52 3.47
CA THR A 71 6.86 1.00 4.42
C THR A 71 7.49 1.40 5.74
N SER A 72 8.45 0.62 6.24
CA SER A 72 9.06 0.93 7.52
C SER A 72 9.85 2.24 7.48
N GLU A 73 10.24 2.70 6.29
CA GLU A 73 10.93 3.97 6.16
C GLU A 73 9.97 5.13 6.09
N LEU A 74 8.74 4.88 5.68
CA LEU A 74 7.77 5.94 5.45
C LEU A 74 6.79 6.09 6.61
N ILE A 75 6.52 5.03 7.32
CA ILE A 75 5.54 5.04 8.39
C ILE A 75 6.28 4.95 9.72
N PRO A 76 6.14 5.96 10.58
CA PRO A 76 6.85 5.95 11.87
C PRO A 76 6.46 4.74 12.69
N LEU A 77 7.44 4.18 13.40
CA LEU A 77 7.23 3.07 14.32
C LEU A 77 6.78 1.78 13.64
N CYS A 78 6.93 1.69 12.33
CA CYS A 78 6.62 0.47 11.61
C CYS A 78 7.87 -0.39 11.53
N HIS A 79 7.76 -1.65 11.93
CA HIS A 79 8.89 -2.57 11.83
C HIS A 79 9.14 -2.94 10.37
N PRO A 80 10.37 -3.22 9.99
CA PRO A 80 10.64 -3.83 8.69
C PRO A 80 9.92 -5.17 8.62
N LEU A 81 9.19 -5.39 7.53
CA LEU A 81 8.39 -6.60 7.38
C LEU A 81 8.88 -7.43 6.21
N PRO A 82 9.07 -8.73 6.41
CA PRO A 82 9.46 -9.60 5.31
C PRO A 82 8.23 -9.96 4.49
N LEU A 83 7.91 -9.12 3.53
CA LEU A 83 6.73 -9.35 2.71
C LEU A 83 6.96 -10.54 1.80
N THR A 84 6.02 -11.49 1.80
CA THR A 84 6.13 -12.65 0.95
C THR A 84 5.26 -12.55 -0.29
N LYS A 85 4.28 -11.63 -0.27
CA LYS A 85 3.44 -11.45 -1.44
C LYS A 85 2.87 -10.04 -1.41
N VAL A 86 2.95 -9.36 -2.53
CA VAL A 86 2.37 -8.03 -2.71
C VAL A 86 1.67 -8.05 -4.06
N GLY A 87 0.43 -7.61 -4.08
CA GLY A 87 -0.32 -7.53 -5.32
C GLY A 87 -1.05 -6.21 -5.40
N ILE A 88 -1.20 -5.68 -6.60
CA ILE A 88 -1.92 -4.45 -6.83
C ILE A 88 -2.84 -4.69 -8.01
N GLU A 89 -4.11 -4.34 -7.84
CA GLU A 89 -5.10 -4.46 -8.89
C GLU A 89 -5.70 -3.11 -9.16
N PHE A 90 -6.01 -2.85 -10.40
CA PHE A 90 -6.62 -1.60 -10.81
C PHE A 90 -8.00 -1.87 -11.37
N ARG A 91 -8.90 -0.91 -11.15
CA ARG A 91 -10.22 -0.95 -11.75
C ARG A 91 -10.47 0.40 -12.38
N LEU A 92 -10.80 0.41 -13.66
CA LEU A 92 -11.11 1.63 -14.37
C LEU A 92 -12.61 1.88 -14.23
N LEU A 93 -12.96 3.10 -13.83
CA LEU A 93 -14.36 3.47 -13.61
C LEU A 93 -14.69 4.68 -14.46
N PRO A 94 -14.99 4.46 -15.75
CA PRO A 94 -15.16 5.59 -16.67
C PRO A 94 -16.27 6.55 -16.25
N GLU A 95 -17.32 6.04 -15.64
CA GLU A 95 -18.43 6.91 -15.30
C GLU A 95 -18.16 7.77 -14.09
N ARG A 96 -17.02 7.64 -13.45
CA ARG A 96 -16.66 8.40 -12.27
C ARG A 96 -15.45 9.28 -12.49
N GLN A 97 -15.03 9.41 -13.73
CA GLN A 97 -13.84 10.17 -14.01
C GLN A 97 -14.04 11.68 -13.84
#